data_dde2d009087a0faa6d405ccbdbb1fea3
#
_entry.id   dde2d009087a0faa6d405ccbdbb1fea3
#
_cell.length_a   1.000
_cell.length_b   1.000
_cell.length_c   1.000
_cell.angle_alpha   90.00
_cell.angle_beta   90.00
_cell.angle_gamma   90.00
#
_symmetry.space_group_name_H-M   'P 1'
#
loop_
_entity.id
_entity.type
_entity.pdbx_description
1 polymer ?
#
loop_
_entity_poly.entity_id
_entity_poly.type
_entity_poly.pdbx_seq_one_letter_code
_entity_poly.pdbx_strand_id
1 'polypeptide(L)'
;MAYSSGDLFNTGMGYPGQGVYNYKSDTDTRATVSASGYFNNSDDDLNLTIDDVIYVTGDQGGYQLTVISNTSGTVVTGERNLSYAPVAGGATLSLTKASHDGKTIVFDTAAGSILTLPASAGTGAKFRCVVSLLCTSNSHILKCVGTDMMQGALGIVDTDTSDATIQFAALVGDTFDTVTMNRGTTGLAAPGDYVEVEDIKAGIWSVRGVIRASGTVATPFSSAVS
;
A
#
# COMPACT_ATOMS: atom_id res chain seq x y z
N MET A 1 28.58 -4.50 -13.60
CA MET A 1 29.79 -4.91 -12.83
C MET A 1 29.33 -5.85 -11.73
N ALA A 2 30.18 -6.72 -11.26
CA ALA A 2 29.87 -7.57 -10.12
C ALA A 2 30.10 -6.79 -8.81
N TYR A 3 29.42 -7.18 -7.79
CA TYR A 3 29.64 -6.72 -6.42
C TYR A 3 31.13 -6.70 -6.06
N SER A 4 31.55 -5.63 -5.42
CA SER A 4 32.89 -5.49 -4.86
C SER A 4 32.80 -5.48 -3.33
N SER A 5 33.41 -6.45 -2.68
CA SER A 5 33.41 -6.54 -1.21
C SER A 5 34.09 -5.34 -0.55
N GLY A 6 35.04 -4.70 -1.24
CA GLY A 6 35.70 -3.50 -0.76
C GLY A 6 34.80 -2.29 -0.64
N ASP A 7 33.62 -2.30 -1.25
CA ASP A 7 32.64 -1.21 -1.24
C ASP A 7 31.51 -1.45 -0.22
N LEU A 8 31.52 -2.57 0.48
CA LEU A 8 30.59 -2.89 1.56
C LEU A 8 31.28 -2.77 2.92
N PHE A 9 30.83 -1.84 3.73
CA PHE A 9 31.40 -1.58 5.04
C PHE A 9 30.40 -1.87 6.16
N ASN A 10 30.80 -2.69 7.13
CA ASN A 10 30.03 -2.85 8.37
C ASN A 10 30.21 -1.59 9.24
N THR A 11 29.12 -0.94 9.57
CA THR A 11 29.10 0.29 10.37
C THR A 11 28.58 0.09 11.79
N GLY A 12 28.14 -1.11 12.14
CA GLY A 12 27.62 -1.43 13.46
C GLY A 12 28.02 -2.82 13.92
N MET A 13 28.49 -2.95 15.16
CA MET A 13 28.67 -4.24 15.81
C MET A 13 27.29 -4.73 16.26
N GLY A 14 26.67 -5.62 15.50
CA GLY A 14 25.42 -6.28 15.82
C GLY A 14 25.59 -7.79 16.00
N TYR A 15 24.64 -8.41 16.69
CA TYR A 15 24.44 -9.84 16.59
C TYR A 15 23.97 -10.21 15.18
N PRO A 16 24.08 -11.47 14.76
CA PRO A 16 23.48 -11.94 13.51
C PRO A 16 22.03 -11.45 13.36
N GLY A 17 21.69 -10.87 12.19
CA GLY A 17 20.39 -10.23 11.99
C GLY A 17 20.26 -8.79 12.50
N GLN A 18 21.34 -8.18 12.96
CA GLN A 18 21.38 -6.78 13.40
C GLN A 18 22.57 -6.00 12.80
N GLY A 19 23.21 -6.55 11.80
CA GLY A 19 24.30 -5.88 11.09
C GLY A 19 23.77 -4.68 10.29
N VAL A 20 24.53 -3.60 10.31
CA VAL A 20 24.26 -2.41 9.50
C VAL A 20 25.46 -2.17 8.60
N TYR A 21 25.21 -2.17 7.31
CA TYR A 21 26.21 -2.04 6.28
C TYR A 21 25.95 -0.82 5.43
N ASN A 22 27.01 -0.19 4.94
CA ASN A 22 26.96 0.79 3.88
C ASN A 22 27.60 0.20 2.62
N TYR A 23 26.93 0.34 1.51
CA TYR A 23 27.40 -0.07 0.20
C TYR A 23 27.35 1.08 -0.78
N LYS A 24 28.43 1.28 -1.53
CA LYS A 24 28.49 2.30 -2.59
C LYS A 24 28.69 1.63 -3.93
N SER A 25 27.83 1.98 -4.90
CA SER A 25 28.01 1.59 -6.31
C SER A 25 27.88 2.83 -7.19
N ASP A 26 28.93 3.14 -7.90
CA ASP A 26 28.96 4.30 -8.82
C ASP A 26 28.48 3.92 -10.24
N THR A 27 28.22 2.64 -10.50
CA THR A 27 28.00 2.14 -11.88
C THR A 27 26.80 1.23 -12.04
N ASP A 28 26.37 0.53 -10.96
CA ASP A 28 25.28 -0.42 -11.04
C ASP A 28 23.94 0.25 -10.74
N THR A 29 22.93 -0.09 -11.53
CA THR A 29 21.58 0.43 -11.33
C THR A 29 20.97 -0.16 -10.05
N ARG A 30 19.98 0.53 -9.49
CA ARG A 30 19.21 0.05 -8.32
C ARG A 30 18.67 -1.37 -8.54
N ALA A 31 18.13 -1.66 -9.74
CA ALA A 31 17.62 -2.98 -10.08
C ALA A 31 18.72 -4.06 -10.06
N THR A 32 19.93 -3.72 -10.51
CA THR A 32 21.07 -4.62 -10.48
C THR A 32 21.51 -4.92 -9.06
N VAL A 33 21.66 -3.90 -8.23
CA VAL A 33 22.11 -4.06 -6.83
C VAL A 33 21.07 -4.80 -5.98
N SER A 34 19.79 -4.60 -6.26
CA SER A 34 18.69 -5.29 -5.54
C SER A 34 18.40 -6.71 -6.06
N ALA A 35 19.09 -7.14 -7.11
CA ALA A 35 18.88 -8.49 -7.66
C ALA A 35 19.33 -9.58 -6.68
N SER A 36 18.62 -10.71 -6.66
CA SER A 36 19.00 -11.88 -5.89
C SER A 36 20.41 -12.32 -6.27
N GLY A 37 21.25 -12.55 -5.28
CA GLY A 37 22.62 -12.99 -5.46
C GLY A 37 23.61 -11.88 -5.79
N TYR A 38 23.22 -10.62 -5.82
CA TYR A 38 24.16 -9.54 -6.07
C TYR A 38 25.23 -9.46 -4.97
N PHE A 39 24.84 -9.60 -3.72
CA PHE A 39 25.75 -9.61 -2.56
C PHE A 39 26.28 -11.01 -2.23
N ASN A 40 26.18 -11.95 -3.17
CA ASN A 40 26.84 -13.23 -2.98
C ASN A 40 28.33 -13.01 -2.91
N ASN A 41 28.91 -13.48 -1.84
CA ASN A 41 30.33 -13.40 -1.66
C ASN A 41 30.84 -14.73 -1.17
N SER A 42 31.70 -15.34 -1.98
CA SER A 42 32.31 -16.61 -1.66
C SER A 42 33.55 -16.52 -0.79
N ASP A 43 34.06 -15.29 -0.58
CA ASP A 43 35.41 -15.09 -0.06
C ASP A 43 35.51 -14.23 1.18
N ASP A 44 34.39 -13.90 1.86
CA ASP A 44 34.49 -12.81 2.77
C ASP A 44 34.09 -13.04 4.22
N ASP A 45 34.73 -12.19 4.98
CA ASP A 45 34.52 -12.00 6.40
C ASP A 45 33.18 -11.31 6.74
N LEU A 46 32.41 -10.91 5.73
CA LEU A 46 31.13 -10.21 5.89
C LEU A 46 29.97 -11.19 5.73
N ASN A 47 29.75 -12.01 6.73
CA ASN A 47 28.60 -12.89 6.80
C ASN A 47 27.28 -12.10 6.92
N LEU A 48 26.71 -11.72 5.78
CA LEU A 48 25.37 -11.16 5.76
C LEU A 48 24.36 -12.20 6.25
N THR A 49 23.60 -11.84 7.27
CA THR A 49 22.59 -12.69 7.88
C THR A 49 21.18 -12.11 7.67
N ILE A 50 20.16 -12.95 7.82
CA ILE A 50 18.76 -12.49 7.72
C ILE A 50 18.55 -11.33 8.68
N ASP A 51 17.77 -10.33 8.22
CA ASP A 51 17.46 -9.06 8.89
C ASP A 51 18.61 -8.03 8.95
N ASP A 52 19.81 -8.34 8.44
CA ASP A 52 20.83 -7.32 8.24
C ASP A 52 20.37 -6.23 7.28
N VAL A 53 20.80 -5.02 7.53
CA VAL A 53 20.41 -3.82 6.80
C VAL A 53 21.58 -3.27 6.01
N ILE A 54 21.36 -3.01 4.73
CA ILE A 54 22.35 -2.43 3.83
C ILE A 54 21.84 -1.07 3.33
N TYR A 55 22.52 0.00 3.68
CA TYR A 55 22.32 1.32 3.09
C TYR A 55 23.11 1.40 1.79
N VAL A 56 22.42 1.53 0.69
CA VAL A 56 23.03 1.63 -0.65
C VAL A 56 23.06 3.09 -1.08
N THR A 57 24.22 3.54 -1.57
CA THR A 57 24.38 4.83 -2.26
C THR A 57 24.83 4.54 -3.69
N GLY A 58 24.09 4.99 -4.67
CA GLY A 58 24.36 4.78 -6.08
C GLY A 58 23.97 5.99 -6.93
N ASP A 59 24.09 5.85 -8.23
CA ASP A 59 23.77 6.87 -9.23
C ASP A 59 22.26 7.28 -9.22
N GLN A 60 21.41 6.39 -8.74
CA GLN A 60 19.96 6.61 -8.61
C GLN A 60 19.53 7.03 -7.20
N GLY A 61 20.47 7.55 -6.39
CA GLY A 61 20.23 7.99 -5.02
C GLY A 61 20.44 6.91 -3.97
N GLY A 62 20.11 7.25 -2.72
CA GLY A 62 20.22 6.35 -1.57
C GLY A 62 18.96 5.53 -1.35
N TYR A 63 19.12 4.26 -0.98
CA TYR A 63 18.03 3.37 -0.59
C TYR A 63 18.51 2.33 0.41
N GLN A 64 17.58 1.56 0.95
CA GLN A 64 17.86 0.58 1.99
C GLN A 64 17.41 -0.81 1.54
N LEU A 65 18.28 -1.78 1.73
CA LEU A 65 17.98 -3.20 1.55
C LEU A 65 18.00 -3.91 2.90
N THR A 66 17.22 -4.97 3.01
CA THR A 66 17.29 -5.92 4.12
C THR A 66 17.59 -7.30 3.56
N VAL A 67 18.45 -8.04 4.21
CA VAL A 67 18.71 -9.45 3.85
C VAL A 67 17.48 -10.28 4.22
N ILE A 68 16.84 -10.88 3.23
CA ILE A 68 15.63 -11.70 3.41
C ILE A 68 16.03 -13.17 3.62
N SER A 69 17.05 -13.63 2.92
CA SER A 69 17.60 -14.97 3.10
C SER A 69 19.07 -14.99 2.74
N ASN A 70 19.81 -15.91 3.38
CA ASN A 70 21.13 -16.32 2.99
C ASN A 70 21.18 -17.84 3.08
N THR A 71 21.13 -18.53 1.94
CA THR A 71 21.13 -19.98 1.88
C THR A 71 22.33 -20.43 1.07
N SER A 72 23.25 -21.13 1.72
CA SER A 72 24.49 -21.63 1.08
C SER A 72 25.27 -20.54 0.33
N GLY A 73 25.37 -19.35 0.90
CA GLY A 73 26.08 -18.22 0.32
C GLY A 73 25.29 -17.44 -0.74
N THR A 74 24.05 -17.83 -1.03
CA THR A 74 23.16 -17.03 -1.89
C THR A 74 22.40 -16.03 -1.04
N VAL A 75 22.75 -14.76 -1.19
CA VAL A 75 22.12 -13.66 -0.48
C VAL A 75 20.96 -13.11 -1.30
N VAL A 76 19.77 -13.11 -0.72
CA VAL A 76 18.59 -12.45 -1.29
C VAL A 76 18.30 -11.22 -0.45
N THR A 77 18.24 -10.07 -1.11
CA THR A 77 17.87 -8.81 -0.46
C THR A 77 16.50 -8.37 -0.93
N GLY A 78 15.78 -7.66 -0.07
CA GLY A 78 14.57 -6.93 -0.41
C GLY A 78 14.70 -5.49 -0.02
N GLU A 79 14.10 -4.61 -0.79
CA GLU A 79 14.02 -3.21 -0.40
C GLU A 79 13.20 -3.11 0.89
N ARG A 80 13.77 -2.52 1.92
CA ARG A 80 13.05 -2.23 3.15
C ARG A 80 12.03 -1.15 2.83
N ASN A 81 10.88 -1.58 2.61
CA ASN A 81 9.57 -0.96 2.45
C ASN A 81 9.51 0.58 2.38
N LEU A 82 10.43 1.21 1.67
CA LEU A 82 10.30 2.56 1.13
C LEU A 82 9.74 2.49 -0.31
N SER A 83 9.18 1.35 -0.70
CA SER A 83 8.54 1.22 -1.99
C SER A 83 7.29 2.09 -1.99
N TYR A 84 7.37 3.21 -2.68
CA TYR A 84 6.24 4.07 -3.01
C TYR A 84 5.36 3.47 -4.11
N ALA A 85 5.69 2.27 -4.59
CA ALA A 85 4.89 1.57 -5.57
C ALA A 85 3.51 1.23 -4.96
N PRO A 86 2.43 1.57 -5.63
CA PRO A 86 1.10 1.18 -5.19
C PRO A 86 0.96 -0.33 -5.09
N VAL A 87 0.21 -0.79 -4.10
CA VAL A 87 -0.12 -2.20 -3.91
C VAL A 87 -1.30 -2.55 -4.81
N ALA A 88 -1.16 -3.56 -5.65
CA ALA A 88 -2.24 -4.07 -6.48
C ALA A 88 -3.35 -4.69 -5.62
N GLY A 89 -4.58 -4.23 -5.81
CA GLY A 89 -5.76 -4.77 -5.09
C GLY A 89 -6.28 -6.07 -5.68
N GLY A 90 -6.05 -6.29 -6.97
CA GLY A 90 -6.59 -7.44 -7.67
C GLY A 90 -8.12 -7.51 -7.59
N ALA A 91 -8.69 -8.70 -7.78
CA ALA A 91 -10.13 -8.90 -7.62
C ALA A 91 -10.56 -8.82 -6.15
N THR A 92 -9.72 -9.31 -5.24
CA THR A 92 -9.96 -9.26 -3.79
C THR A 92 -8.65 -9.13 -3.04
N LEU A 93 -8.60 -8.24 -2.04
CA LEU A 93 -7.44 -8.09 -1.15
C LEU A 93 -7.91 -7.81 0.27
N SER A 94 -7.46 -8.64 1.21
CA SER A 94 -7.59 -8.34 2.64
C SER A 94 -6.38 -7.51 3.08
N LEU A 95 -6.61 -6.28 3.50
CA LEU A 95 -5.57 -5.38 3.97
C LEU A 95 -5.08 -5.79 5.36
N THR A 96 -3.82 -5.56 5.62
CA THR A 96 -3.21 -5.75 6.94
C THR A 96 -2.43 -4.50 7.34
N LYS A 97 -2.42 -4.15 8.61
CA LYS A 97 -1.63 -3.01 9.10
C LYS A 97 -0.14 -3.23 8.86
N ALA A 98 0.36 -4.44 9.11
CA ALA A 98 1.78 -4.76 8.98
C ALA A 98 2.33 -4.56 7.56
N SER A 99 1.51 -4.86 6.53
CA SER A 99 1.97 -4.84 5.13
C SER A 99 1.51 -3.64 4.32
N HIS A 100 0.43 -2.97 4.74
CA HIS A 100 -0.26 -2.00 3.90
C HIS A 100 -0.40 -0.61 4.54
N ASP A 101 -0.07 -0.44 5.84
CA ASP A 101 -0.13 0.87 6.50
C ASP A 101 0.72 1.91 5.79
N GLY A 102 0.16 3.09 5.58
CA GLY A 102 0.78 4.21 4.88
C GLY A 102 0.94 4.03 3.37
N LYS A 103 0.50 2.91 2.80
CA LYS A 103 0.61 2.65 1.36
C LYS A 103 -0.62 3.08 0.59
N THR A 104 -0.40 3.36 -0.70
CA THR A 104 -1.49 3.47 -1.68
C THR A 104 -1.83 2.09 -2.20
N ILE A 105 -3.09 1.71 -2.11
CA ILE A 105 -3.66 0.49 -2.67
C ILE A 105 -4.44 0.88 -3.92
N VAL A 106 -4.32 0.13 -5.00
CA VAL A 106 -5.03 0.45 -6.22
C VAL A 106 -6.15 -0.54 -6.51
N PHE A 107 -7.30 0.00 -6.89
CA PHE A 107 -8.34 -0.75 -7.56
C PHE A 107 -7.94 -0.89 -9.03
N ASP A 108 -7.44 -2.06 -9.42
CA ASP A 108 -6.77 -2.33 -10.70
C ASP A 108 -7.44 -3.43 -11.52
N THR A 109 -8.63 -3.84 -11.14
CA THR A 109 -9.36 -4.90 -11.85
C THR A 109 -10.61 -4.34 -12.56
N ALA A 110 -10.63 -4.41 -13.88
CA ALA A 110 -11.75 -3.93 -14.69
C ALA A 110 -13.10 -4.60 -14.34
N ALA A 111 -13.05 -5.83 -13.86
CA ALA A 111 -14.25 -6.55 -13.42
C ALA A 111 -14.74 -6.16 -12.02
N GLY A 112 -14.05 -5.21 -11.35
CA GLY A 112 -14.31 -4.81 -9.98
C GLY A 112 -13.31 -5.42 -8.99
N SER A 113 -13.05 -4.68 -7.91
CA SER A 113 -12.15 -5.10 -6.83
C SER A 113 -12.86 -4.96 -5.49
N ILE A 114 -12.60 -5.88 -4.58
CA ILE A 114 -13.08 -5.82 -3.20
C ILE A 114 -11.88 -5.73 -2.26
N LEU A 115 -11.73 -4.59 -1.60
CA LEU A 115 -10.72 -4.37 -0.56
C LEU A 115 -11.38 -4.49 0.81
N THR A 116 -10.85 -5.35 1.67
CA THR A 116 -11.35 -5.54 3.04
C THR A 116 -10.37 -4.96 4.04
N LEU A 117 -10.80 -4.02 4.88
CA LEU A 117 -10.02 -3.41 5.94
C LEU A 117 -9.75 -4.44 7.05
N PRO A 118 -8.61 -4.37 7.75
CA PRO A 118 -8.41 -5.15 8.97
C PRO A 118 -9.30 -4.62 10.10
N ALA A 119 -9.42 -5.36 11.20
CA ALA A 119 -10.13 -4.88 12.38
C ALA A 119 -9.53 -3.57 12.89
N SER A 120 -10.38 -2.59 13.16
CA SER A 120 -9.97 -1.30 13.73
C SER A 120 -9.66 -1.45 15.22
N ALA A 121 -8.63 -0.75 15.69
CA ALA A 121 -8.16 -0.83 17.07
C ALA A 121 -7.62 0.51 17.59
N GLY A 122 -7.76 1.59 16.83
CA GLY A 122 -7.24 2.92 17.17
C GLY A 122 -5.72 3.03 17.02
N THR A 123 -5.14 2.36 16.02
CA THR A 123 -3.68 2.33 15.81
C THR A 123 -3.16 3.52 15.01
N GLY A 124 -4.04 4.31 14.39
CA GLY A 124 -3.66 5.36 13.46
C GLY A 124 -3.24 4.86 12.06
N ALA A 125 -3.37 3.57 11.78
CA ALA A 125 -3.04 3.00 10.48
C ALA A 125 -3.88 3.64 9.37
N LYS A 126 -3.24 3.93 8.21
CA LYS A 126 -3.85 4.67 7.09
C LYS A 126 -3.75 3.87 5.80
N PHE A 127 -4.85 3.83 5.08
CA PHE A 127 -4.89 3.25 3.74
C PHE A 127 -5.48 4.27 2.78
N ARG A 128 -4.79 4.47 1.66
CA ARG A 128 -5.30 5.25 0.54
C ARG A 128 -5.63 4.32 -0.61
N CYS A 129 -6.91 4.20 -0.94
CA CYS A 129 -7.42 3.33 -2.00
C CYS A 129 -7.75 4.19 -3.23
N VAL A 130 -7.05 3.98 -4.35
CA VAL A 130 -7.16 4.80 -5.57
C VAL A 130 -7.58 3.92 -6.73
N VAL A 131 -8.50 4.39 -7.53
CA VAL A 131 -8.85 3.71 -8.79
C VAL A 131 -7.74 3.96 -9.81
N SER A 132 -7.10 2.91 -10.30
CA SER A 132 -6.08 2.97 -11.35
C SER A 132 -6.58 2.49 -12.70
N LEU A 133 -7.62 1.66 -12.70
CA LEU A 133 -8.24 1.10 -13.91
C LEU A 133 -9.75 1.29 -13.84
N LEU A 134 -10.35 1.75 -14.95
CA LEU A 134 -11.79 1.91 -15.06
C LEU A 134 -12.51 0.58 -14.84
N CYS A 135 -13.46 0.56 -13.91
CA CYS A 135 -14.30 -0.59 -13.69
C CYS A 135 -15.38 -0.72 -14.81
N THR A 136 -15.51 -1.90 -15.37
CA THR A 136 -16.40 -2.12 -16.53
C THR A 136 -17.57 -3.08 -16.28
N SER A 137 -17.55 -3.86 -15.20
CA SER A 137 -18.64 -4.82 -14.94
C SER A 137 -19.23 -4.75 -13.53
N ASN A 138 -18.52 -5.15 -12.49
CA ASN A 138 -19.05 -5.06 -11.11
C ASN A 138 -18.69 -3.69 -10.48
N SER A 139 -18.61 -3.59 -9.18
CA SER A 139 -18.24 -2.39 -8.44
C SER A 139 -16.84 -2.50 -7.86
N HIS A 140 -16.19 -1.36 -7.62
CA HIS A 140 -15.11 -1.30 -6.65
C HIS A 140 -15.70 -1.10 -5.26
N ILE A 141 -15.25 -1.91 -4.32
CA ILE A 141 -15.81 -1.95 -2.96
C ILE A 141 -14.66 -1.86 -1.96
N LEU A 142 -14.79 -0.94 -1.01
CA LEU A 142 -13.97 -0.89 0.21
C LEU A 142 -14.89 -1.19 1.39
N LYS A 143 -14.58 -2.23 2.16
CA LYS A 143 -15.42 -2.65 3.28
C LYS A 143 -14.65 -2.93 4.56
N CYS A 144 -15.31 -2.75 5.68
CA CYS A 144 -14.84 -3.16 6.99
C CYS A 144 -14.89 -4.67 7.19
N VAL A 145 -14.41 -5.16 8.30
CA VAL A 145 -14.55 -6.53 8.78
C VAL A 145 -15.42 -6.56 10.05
N GLY A 146 -16.21 -7.60 10.20
CA GLY A 146 -17.04 -7.80 11.40
C GLY A 146 -18.03 -6.65 11.61
N THR A 147 -18.02 -6.05 12.79
CA THR A 147 -18.92 -4.96 13.19
C THR A 147 -18.29 -3.58 13.16
N ASP A 148 -17.12 -3.45 12.54
CA ASP A 148 -16.45 -2.15 12.37
C ASP A 148 -17.24 -1.26 11.42
N MET A 149 -17.25 0.04 11.68
CA MET A 149 -18.01 1.03 10.94
C MET A 149 -17.12 2.14 10.40
N MET A 150 -17.61 2.82 9.38
CA MET A 150 -16.99 4.01 8.80
C MET A 150 -17.68 5.26 9.33
N GLN A 151 -16.91 6.29 9.66
CA GLN A 151 -17.39 7.63 10.01
C GLN A 151 -16.58 8.69 9.27
N GLY A 152 -17.24 9.67 8.71
CA GLY A 152 -16.62 10.74 7.95
C GLY A 152 -17.46 11.20 6.76
N ALA A 153 -16.81 11.69 5.71
CA ALA A 153 -17.52 12.15 4.53
C ALA A 153 -16.74 11.89 3.23
N LEU A 154 -17.48 11.65 2.16
CA LEU A 154 -16.97 11.54 0.80
C LEU A 154 -17.59 12.64 -0.07
N GLY A 155 -16.73 13.37 -0.79
CA GLY A 155 -17.15 14.27 -1.86
C GLY A 155 -17.42 13.49 -3.14
N ILE A 156 -18.59 13.68 -3.72
CA ILE A 156 -18.91 13.14 -5.04
C ILE A 156 -19.08 14.32 -6.01
N VAL A 157 -18.28 14.29 -7.08
CA VAL A 157 -18.41 15.24 -8.18
C VAL A 157 -19.35 14.66 -9.22
N ASP A 158 -20.48 15.32 -9.44
CA ASP A 158 -21.41 14.99 -10.51
C ASP A 158 -20.82 15.47 -11.85
N THR A 159 -20.69 14.57 -12.82
CA THR A 159 -19.98 14.84 -14.08
C THR A 159 -20.90 14.99 -15.28
N ASP A 160 -22.22 14.91 -15.13
CA ASP A 160 -23.15 14.92 -16.27
C ASP A 160 -24.11 16.12 -16.32
N THR A 161 -24.44 16.74 -15.21
CA THR A 161 -25.48 17.79 -15.23
C THR A 161 -24.98 19.17 -14.82
N SER A 162 -24.07 19.28 -13.84
CA SER A 162 -23.70 20.59 -13.29
C SER A 162 -22.29 20.66 -12.69
N ASP A 163 -21.51 19.59 -12.79
CA ASP A 163 -20.20 19.46 -12.12
C ASP A 163 -20.27 19.82 -10.61
N ALA A 164 -21.44 19.66 -10.01
CA ALA A 164 -21.66 19.97 -8.61
C ALA A 164 -20.96 18.94 -7.72
N THR A 165 -20.43 19.41 -6.59
CA THR A 165 -19.91 18.49 -5.58
C THR A 165 -20.96 18.27 -4.50
N ILE A 166 -21.32 17.04 -4.27
CA ILE A 166 -22.26 16.60 -3.23
C ILE A 166 -21.46 15.91 -2.14
N GLN A 167 -21.72 16.21 -0.88
CA GLN A 167 -21.09 15.54 0.25
C GLN A 167 -22.06 14.50 0.83
N PHE A 168 -21.58 13.27 0.96
CA PHE A 168 -22.28 12.23 1.70
C PHE A 168 -21.51 11.93 2.98
N ALA A 169 -22.21 11.92 4.10
CA ALA A 169 -21.63 11.68 5.42
C ALA A 169 -22.06 10.33 5.98
N ALA A 170 -21.13 9.66 6.63
CA ALA A 170 -21.37 8.56 7.54
C ALA A 170 -21.24 9.11 8.95
N LEU A 171 -22.34 9.21 9.67
CA LEU A 171 -22.44 9.91 10.95
C LEU A 171 -22.32 8.92 12.13
N VAL A 172 -22.14 9.49 13.32
CA VAL A 172 -22.24 8.73 14.57
C VAL A 172 -23.65 8.18 14.70
N GLY A 173 -23.78 6.86 14.86
CA GLY A 173 -25.06 6.14 14.92
C GLY A 173 -25.48 5.48 13.61
N ASP A 174 -24.84 5.84 12.49
CA ASP A 174 -24.98 5.05 11.27
C ASP A 174 -24.24 3.70 11.41
N THR A 175 -24.72 2.71 10.68
CA THR A 175 -24.12 1.36 10.63
C THR A 175 -23.34 1.13 9.33
N PHE A 176 -22.88 2.20 8.69
CA PHE A 176 -22.18 2.10 7.41
C PHE A 176 -20.81 1.44 7.59
N ASP A 177 -20.59 0.36 6.88
CA ASP A 177 -19.37 -0.45 6.91
C ASP A 177 -18.72 -0.61 5.52
N THR A 178 -19.36 -0.08 4.49
CA THR A 178 -18.98 -0.30 3.09
C THR A 178 -19.10 0.99 2.28
N VAL A 179 -18.10 1.23 1.43
CA VAL A 179 -18.13 2.21 0.33
C VAL A 179 -18.16 1.47 -0.98
N THR A 180 -19.18 1.75 -1.81
CA THR A 180 -19.36 1.11 -3.12
C THR A 180 -19.34 2.14 -4.24
N MET A 181 -18.41 1.97 -5.20
CA MET A 181 -18.38 2.71 -6.47
C MET A 181 -18.98 1.83 -7.57
N ASN A 182 -20.23 2.10 -7.93
CA ASN A 182 -21.05 1.22 -8.78
C ASN A 182 -20.95 1.51 -10.29
N ARG A 183 -19.97 2.31 -10.70
CA ARG A 183 -19.73 2.79 -12.07
C ARG A 183 -20.76 3.82 -12.59
N GLY A 184 -21.53 4.41 -11.68
CA GLY A 184 -22.57 5.38 -12.02
C GLY A 184 -22.88 6.28 -10.84
N THR A 185 -24.03 6.09 -10.23
CA THR A 185 -24.61 7.01 -9.22
C THR A 185 -23.87 7.08 -7.90
N THR A 186 -23.18 6.01 -7.45
CA THR A 186 -22.42 5.99 -6.21
C THR A 186 -20.91 6.08 -6.45
N GLY A 187 -20.49 6.26 -7.69
CA GLY A 187 -19.09 6.46 -8.11
C GLY A 187 -18.83 5.82 -9.47
N LEU A 188 -18.17 6.57 -10.36
CA LEU A 188 -17.80 6.09 -11.70
C LEU A 188 -16.76 4.97 -11.66
N ALA A 189 -16.03 4.83 -10.54
CA ALA A 189 -14.91 3.90 -10.43
C ALA A 189 -13.88 4.14 -11.56
N ALA A 190 -13.53 5.39 -11.77
CA ALA A 190 -12.64 5.83 -12.84
C ALA A 190 -11.27 6.24 -12.29
N PRO A 191 -10.18 6.13 -13.09
CA PRO A 191 -8.83 6.44 -12.63
C PRO A 191 -8.72 7.83 -11.99
N GLY A 192 -8.15 7.86 -10.78
CA GLY A 192 -8.00 9.07 -9.96
C GLY A 192 -9.07 9.24 -8.88
N ASP A 193 -10.20 8.53 -8.92
CA ASP A 193 -11.12 8.47 -7.79
C ASP A 193 -10.43 7.80 -6.61
N TYR A 194 -10.64 8.31 -5.39
CA TYR A 194 -9.96 7.77 -4.21
C TYR A 194 -10.79 7.85 -2.94
N VAL A 195 -10.52 6.89 -2.06
CA VAL A 195 -11.03 6.83 -0.68
C VAL A 195 -9.84 6.62 0.26
N GLU A 196 -9.74 7.44 1.28
CA GLU A 196 -8.77 7.28 2.37
C GLU A 196 -9.49 6.88 3.64
N VAL A 197 -8.88 5.96 4.39
CA VAL A 197 -9.36 5.54 5.70
C VAL A 197 -8.25 5.56 6.72
N GLU A 198 -8.60 5.89 7.97
CA GLU A 198 -7.70 5.92 9.11
C GLU A 198 -8.33 5.19 10.31
N ASP A 199 -7.57 4.30 10.94
CA ASP A 199 -7.95 3.57 12.14
C ASP A 199 -7.88 4.48 13.37
N ILE A 200 -8.99 5.13 13.71
CA ILE A 200 -9.03 6.16 14.77
C ILE A 200 -9.45 5.62 16.13
N LYS A 201 -10.17 4.49 16.16
CA LYS A 201 -10.71 3.90 17.39
C LYS A 201 -11.15 2.47 17.13
N ALA A 202 -11.11 1.62 18.15
CA ALA A 202 -11.71 0.28 18.06
C ALA A 202 -13.16 0.37 17.59
N GLY A 203 -13.48 -0.38 16.54
CA GLY A 203 -14.80 -0.42 15.89
C GLY A 203 -15.03 0.72 14.89
N ILE A 204 -14.09 1.66 14.69
CA ILE A 204 -14.32 2.86 13.86
C ILE A 204 -13.13 3.17 12.93
N TRP A 205 -13.43 3.25 11.65
CA TRP A 205 -12.58 3.80 10.62
C TRP A 205 -13.05 5.22 10.25
N SER A 206 -12.17 6.21 10.33
CA SER A 206 -12.43 7.53 9.70
C SER A 206 -12.34 7.37 8.19
N VAL A 207 -13.28 7.96 7.44
CA VAL A 207 -13.30 7.90 5.98
C VAL A 207 -13.35 9.29 5.36
N ARG A 208 -12.58 9.51 4.29
CA ARG A 208 -12.60 10.72 3.47
C ARG A 208 -12.18 10.39 2.04
N GLY A 209 -12.54 11.22 1.09
CA GLY A 209 -12.15 11.04 -0.29
C GLY A 209 -12.95 11.89 -1.26
N VAL A 210 -12.56 11.73 -2.53
CA VAL A 210 -13.28 12.34 -3.65
C VAL A 210 -13.44 11.30 -4.75
N ILE A 211 -14.66 11.12 -5.21
CA ILE A 211 -15.03 10.23 -6.30
C ILE A 211 -15.94 10.97 -7.27
N ARG A 212 -15.95 10.56 -8.52
CA ARG A 212 -16.86 11.12 -9.54
C ARG A 212 -18.05 10.20 -9.71
N ALA A 213 -19.20 10.77 -10.02
CA ALA A 213 -20.43 10.03 -10.33
C ALA A 213 -21.16 10.64 -11.52
N SER A 214 -22.14 9.92 -12.03
CA SER A 214 -23.07 10.40 -13.07
C SER A 214 -24.46 9.90 -12.81
N GLY A 215 -25.46 10.50 -13.47
CA GLY A 215 -26.88 10.25 -13.22
C GLY A 215 -27.36 10.88 -11.92
N THR A 216 -28.39 10.32 -11.32
CA THR A 216 -28.85 10.79 -10.00
C THR A 216 -27.90 10.32 -8.92
N VAL A 217 -27.00 11.20 -8.50
CA VAL A 217 -25.96 10.91 -7.51
C VAL A 217 -26.61 10.40 -6.20
N ALA A 218 -26.08 9.28 -5.71
CA ALA A 218 -26.57 8.61 -4.50
C ALA A 218 -25.42 8.33 -3.54
N THR A 219 -25.74 8.08 -2.25
CA THR A 219 -24.74 7.77 -1.24
C THR A 219 -23.92 6.53 -1.62
N PRO A 220 -22.59 6.60 -1.53
CA PRO A 220 -21.73 5.43 -1.71
C PRO A 220 -21.67 4.53 -0.46
N PHE A 221 -22.18 5.01 0.68
CA PHE A 221 -22.18 4.27 1.94
C PHE A 221 -23.32 3.29 2.06
N SER A 222 -23.03 2.12 2.60
CA SER A 222 -24.02 1.07 2.91
C SER A 222 -23.57 0.22 4.08
N SER A 223 -24.51 -0.56 4.65
CA SER A 223 -24.31 -1.56 5.70
C SER A 223 -24.37 -2.94 5.06
N ALA A 224 -23.35 -3.30 4.28
CA ALA A 224 -23.34 -4.51 3.47
C ALA A 224 -22.59 -5.71 4.10
N VAL A 225 -21.90 -5.48 5.24
CA VAL A 225 -21.09 -6.51 5.94
C VAL A 225 -21.79 -7.01 7.20
N SER A 226 -22.68 -6.21 7.78
CA SER A 226 -23.45 -6.53 9.01
C SER A 226 -24.58 -7.53 8.77
#